data_cddc160cbe500d051710b8f06145c055
#
_entry.id   cddc160cbe500d051710b8f06145c055
#
_cell.length_a   1.000
_cell.length_b   1.000
_cell.length_c   1.000
_cell.angle_alpha   90.00
_cell.angle_beta   90.00
_cell.angle_gamma   90.00
#
_symmetry.space_group_name_H-M   'P 1'
#
loop_
_entity.id
_entity.type
_entity.pdbx_description
1 polymer ?
#
loop_
_entity_poly.entity_id
_entity_poly.type
_entity_poly.pdbx_seq_one_letter_code
_entity_poly.pdbx_strand_id
1 'polypeptide(L)'
;LKSQEGLRLFMQLVEKSDIVVENFRKDVKYRLGIDYDSVKRINPRIIYGSISGYGQSGPYSDRPAVDQVIQGMSGLMSITGEPGEGPMRVGVAISDTSAGMFLGQGILLALLQREKTGVGQWVHTSLLEAMLAKLDFQGARYTMNGEVPSQEGNNHPTNAPMGLFETSDGLVNLAASTGKMFNAFATAVGHPELAKDERFRSAKLRYKNRKALWNAVNAITRQIATAELVNLANEAG
;
A
#
# COMPACT_ATOMS: atom_id res chain seq x y z
N LEU A 1 -21.88 19.18 -18.06
CA LEU A 1 -20.76 20.14 -18.02
C LEU A 1 -20.32 20.64 -19.40
N LYS A 2 -20.68 19.96 -20.50
CA LYS A 2 -20.32 20.37 -21.86
C LYS A 2 -21.20 21.50 -22.43
N SER A 3 -22.38 21.73 -21.86
CA SER A 3 -23.27 22.82 -22.25
C SER A 3 -23.12 24.01 -21.29
N GLN A 4 -23.41 25.21 -21.76
CA GLN A 4 -23.40 26.42 -20.92
C GLN A 4 -24.36 26.29 -19.70
N GLU A 5 -25.53 25.71 -19.93
CA GLU A 5 -26.49 25.48 -18.87
C GLU A 5 -25.99 24.48 -17.83
N GLY A 6 -25.32 23.39 -18.25
CA GLY A 6 -24.69 22.43 -17.33
C GLY A 6 -23.57 23.07 -16.50
N LEU A 7 -22.77 23.92 -17.10
CA LEU A 7 -21.73 24.68 -16.36
C LEU A 7 -22.36 25.67 -15.37
N ARG A 8 -23.42 26.37 -15.77
CA ARG A 8 -24.15 27.30 -14.89
C ARG A 8 -24.72 26.58 -13.66
N LEU A 9 -25.35 25.42 -13.86
CA LEU A 9 -25.87 24.61 -12.76
C LEU A 9 -24.76 24.09 -11.85
N PHE A 10 -23.63 23.68 -12.41
CA PHE A 10 -22.46 23.28 -11.63
C PHE A 10 -21.96 24.41 -10.73
N MET A 11 -21.84 25.64 -11.27
CA MET A 11 -21.39 26.80 -10.49
C MET A 11 -22.37 27.18 -9.38
N GLN A 12 -23.67 26.99 -9.58
CA GLN A 12 -24.67 27.15 -8.52
C GLN A 12 -24.53 26.11 -7.39
N LEU A 13 -24.13 24.88 -7.73
CA LEU A 13 -23.78 23.88 -6.73
C LEU A 13 -22.50 24.23 -5.97
N VAL A 14 -21.47 24.72 -6.67
CA VAL A 14 -20.20 25.17 -6.07
C VAL A 14 -20.43 26.24 -5.01
N GLU A 15 -21.34 27.20 -5.28
CA GLU A 15 -21.68 28.28 -4.34
C GLU A 15 -22.17 27.75 -2.98
N LYS A 16 -22.84 26.58 -2.96
CA LYS A 16 -23.45 25.95 -1.77
C LYS A 16 -22.63 24.77 -1.23
N SER A 17 -21.52 24.43 -1.88
CA SER A 17 -20.71 23.27 -1.52
C SER A 17 -19.51 23.66 -0.68
N ASP A 18 -19.07 22.78 0.19
CA ASP A 18 -17.82 22.91 0.93
C ASP A 18 -16.63 22.36 0.14
N ILE A 19 -16.87 21.32 -0.65
CA ILE A 19 -15.82 20.55 -1.32
C ILE A 19 -16.28 20.21 -2.73
N VAL A 20 -15.35 20.32 -3.68
CA VAL A 20 -15.46 19.76 -5.03
C VAL A 20 -14.35 18.73 -5.21
N VAL A 21 -14.69 17.53 -5.68
CA VAL A 21 -13.72 16.47 -5.98
C VAL A 21 -13.83 16.08 -7.46
N GLU A 22 -12.71 15.95 -8.13
CA GLU A 22 -12.63 15.45 -9.50
C GLU A 22 -11.46 14.47 -9.69
N ASN A 23 -11.63 13.55 -10.65
CA ASN A 23 -10.58 12.64 -11.08
C ASN A 23 -10.42 12.65 -12.61
N PHE A 24 -10.57 13.81 -13.22
CA PHE A 24 -10.38 13.99 -14.65
C PHE A 24 -8.89 13.98 -15.02
N ARG A 25 -8.61 13.75 -16.31
CA ARG A 25 -7.32 14.11 -16.86
C ARG A 25 -7.08 15.61 -16.66
N LYS A 26 -5.83 15.99 -16.44
CA LYS A 26 -5.42 17.36 -16.07
C LYS A 26 -6.07 18.46 -16.91
N ASP A 27 -6.10 18.27 -18.24
CA ASP A 27 -6.61 19.27 -19.19
C ASP A 27 -8.14 19.46 -19.14
N VAL A 28 -8.87 18.42 -18.74
CA VAL A 28 -10.34 18.36 -18.84
C VAL A 28 -11.01 19.43 -18.00
N LYS A 29 -10.57 19.64 -16.75
CA LYS A 29 -11.17 20.64 -15.85
C LYS A 29 -11.02 22.06 -16.38
N TYR A 30 -9.88 22.38 -16.98
CA TYR A 30 -9.64 23.69 -17.60
C TYR A 30 -10.52 23.89 -18.83
N ARG A 31 -10.61 22.88 -19.68
CA ARG A 31 -11.45 22.91 -20.88
C ARG A 31 -12.96 23.01 -20.57
N LEU A 32 -13.36 22.47 -19.40
CA LEU A 32 -14.74 22.56 -18.92
C LEU A 32 -15.00 23.84 -18.11
N GLY A 33 -13.98 24.62 -17.76
CA GLY A 33 -14.11 25.81 -16.93
C GLY A 33 -14.49 25.52 -15.46
N ILE A 34 -14.10 24.34 -14.96
CA ILE A 34 -14.38 23.89 -13.58
C ILE A 34 -13.11 23.70 -12.77
N ASP A 35 -11.99 24.26 -13.22
CA ASP A 35 -10.72 24.28 -12.49
C ASP A 35 -10.82 25.08 -11.19
N TYR A 36 -9.82 24.90 -10.32
CA TYR A 36 -9.81 25.52 -9.00
C TYR A 36 -9.96 27.04 -9.04
N ASP A 37 -9.27 27.75 -9.96
CA ASP A 37 -9.34 29.20 -10.05
C ASP A 37 -10.73 29.68 -10.48
N SER A 38 -11.39 28.92 -11.35
CA SER A 38 -12.77 29.18 -11.77
C SER A 38 -13.77 29.01 -10.64
N VAL A 39 -13.69 27.92 -9.88
CA VAL A 39 -14.62 27.66 -8.78
C VAL A 39 -14.35 28.54 -7.54
N LYS A 40 -13.07 28.89 -7.30
CA LYS A 40 -12.67 29.77 -6.22
C LYS A 40 -13.24 31.18 -6.35
N ARG A 41 -13.40 31.69 -7.57
CA ARG A 41 -14.03 32.99 -7.80
C ARG A 41 -15.50 33.03 -7.36
N ILE A 42 -16.18 31.90 -7.43
CA ILE A 42 -17.57 31.74 -7.00
C ILE A 42 -17.64 31.51 -5.49
N ASN A 43 -16.80 30.61 -4.98
CA ASN A 43 -16.75 30.28 -3.56
C ASN A 43 -15.30 30.28 -3.05
N PRO A 44 -14.82 31.39 -2.46
CA PRO A 44 -13.44 31.47 -1.93
C PRO A 44 -13.14 30.51 -0.78
N ARG A 45 -14.16 29.90 -0.20
CA ARG A 45 -14.03 28.89 0.87
C ARG A 45 -13.97 27.47 0.35
N ILE A 46 -14.11 27.25 -0.97
CA ILE A 46 -14.17 25.91 -1.54
C ILE A 46 -12.87 25.17 -1.36
N ILE A 47 -12.94 23.92 -0.97
CA ILE A 47 -11.83 22.96 -1.02
C ILE A 47 -11.97 22.17 -2.30
N TYR A 48 -10.93 22.22 -3.14
CA TYR A 48 -10.94 21.55 -4.43
C TYR A 48 -9.99 20.35 -4.41
N GLY A 49 -10.52 19.13 -4.50
CA GLY A 49 -9.76 17.90 -4.48
C GLY A 49 -9.55 17.33 -5.89
N SER A 50 -8.31 17.07 -6.27
CA SER A 50 -7.98 16.47 -7.58
C SER A 50 -7.19 15.18 -7.44
N ILE A 51 -7.59 14.14 -8.17
CA ILE A 51 -6.78 12.93 -8.38
C ILE A 51 -6.49 12.82 -9.89
N SER A 52 -5.24 12.52 -10.24
CA SER A 52 -4.86 12.17 -11.61
C SER A 52 -3.83 11.05 -11.61
N GLY A 53 -3.53 10.49 -12.77
CA GLY A 53 -2.57 9.37 -12.83
C GLY A 53 -1.18 9.73 -12.34
N TYR A 54 -0.66 10.91 -12.79
CA TYR A 54 0.72 11.32 -12.58
C TYR A 54 0.86 12.69 -11.91
N GLY A 55 -0.21 13.23 -11.33
CA GLY A 55 -0.20 14.55 -10.72
C GLY A 55 -0.55 15.70 -11.65
N GLN A 56 -0.55 16.91 -11.08
CA GLN A 56 -0.95 18.13 -11.78
C GLN A 56 0.25 18.83 -12.47
N SER A 57 1.46 18.36 -12.22
CA SER A 57 2.72 18.87 -12.80
C SER A 57 3.67 17.71 -13.09
N GLY A 58 4.80 18.00 -13.73
CA GLY A 58 5.81 17.00 -14.05
C GLY A 58 5.66 16.41 -15.47
N PRO A 59 6.65 15.59 -15.90
CA PRO A 59 6.79 15.17 -17.29
C PRO A 59 5.69 14.21 -17.78
N TYR A 60 4.92 13.59 -16.88
CA TYR A 60 3.86 12.64 -17.21
C TYR A 60 2.46 13.18 -16.90
N SER A 61 2.33 14.44 -16.44
CA SER A 61 1.05 15.01 -15.99
C SER A 61 -0.07 14.96 -17.04
N ASP A 62 0.28 14.96 -18.32
CA ASP A 62 -0.68 14.92 -19.43
C ASP A 62 -1.00 13.51 -19.95
N ARG A 63 -0.31 12.49 -19.40
CA ARG A 63 -0.55 11.10 -19.80
C ARG A 63 -1.80 10.53 -19.12
N PRO A 64 -2.57 9.70 -19.83
CA PRO A 64 -3.62 8.92 -19.21
C PRO A 64 -3.02 7.81 -18.34
N ALA A 65 -3.69 7.48 -17.27
CA ALA A 65 -3.34 6.35 -16.41
C ALA A 65 -4.59 5.68 -15.84
N VAL A 66 -4.41 4.42 -15.49
CA VAL A 66 -5.37 3.60 -14.74
C VAL A 66 -4.59 2.76 -13.73
N ASP A 67 -5.25 2.23 -12.74
CA ASP A 67 -4.67 1.42 -11.67
C ASP A 67 -3.63 0.41 -12.17
N GLN A 68 -3.98 -0.40 -13.17
CA GLN A 68 -3.11 -1.44 -13.72
C GLN A 68 -1.75 -0.90 -14.21
N VAL A 69 -1.76 0.24 -14.90
CA VAL A 69 -0.54 0.88 -15.42
C VAL A 69 0.31 1.43 -14.28
N ILE A 70 -0.34 2.04 -13.30
CA ILE A 70 0.34 2.63 -12.14
C ILE A 70 0.94 1.57 -11.21
N GLN A 71 0.27 0.43 -10.99
CA GLN A 71 0.86 -0.68 -10.26
C GLN A 71 2.19 -1.15 -10.89
N GLY A 72 2.25 -1.22 -12.21
CA GLY A 72 3.48 -1.55 -12.94
C GLY A 72 4.56 -0.46 -12.80
N MET A 73 4.20 0.78 -13.08
CA MET A 73 5.15 1.91 -13.09
C MET A 73 5.71 2.26 -11.71
N SER A 74 4.94 2.04 -10.65
CA SER A 74 5.40 2.31 -9.28
C SER A 74 6.43 1.29 -8.77
N GLY A 75 6.58 0.14 -9.44
CA GLY A 75 7.41 -0.96 -8.96
C GLY A 75 6.67 -1.97 -8.06
N LEU A 76 5.40 -1.72 -7.70
CA LEU A 76 4.64 -2.65 -6.84
C LEU A 76 4.55 -4.05 -7.44
N MET A 77 4.34 -4.15 -8.75
CA MET A 77 4.26 -5.46 -9.42
C MET A 77 5.58 -6.22 -9.43
N SER A 78 6.72 -5.52 -9.40
CA SER A 78 8.05 -6.14 -9.40
C SER A 78 8.42 -6.79 -8.07
N ILE A 79 7.76 -6.41 -6.98
CA ILE A 79 7.96 -6.97 -5.63
C ILE A 79 6.82 -7.90 -5.19
N THR A 80 5.77 -8.03 -6.01
CA THR A 80 4.58 -8.85 -5.73
C THR A 80 4.63 -10.14 -6.54
N GLY A 81 4.37 -11.28 -5.89
CA GLY A 81 4.32 -12.60 -6.53
C GLY A 81 5.48 -13.52 -6.19
N GLU A 82 5.47 -14.71 -6.76
CA GLU A 82 6.49 -15.74 -6.55
C GLU A 82 7.79 -15.40 -7.31
N PRO A 83 8.96 -15.67 -6.69
CA PRO A 83 10.25 -15.41 -7.31
C PRO A 83 10.39 -16.14 -8.66
N GLY A 84 10.65 -15.37 -9.72
CA GLY A 84 10.87 -15.90 -11.07
C GLY A 84 9.62 -15.99 -11.95
N GLU A 85 8.42 -15.77 -11.41
CA GLU A 85 7.15 -15.81 -12.17
C GLU A 85 6.84 -14.49 -12.90
N GLY A 86 7.72 -13.50 -12.79
CA GLY A 86 7.54 -12.16 -13.36
C GLY A 86 6.63 -11.25 -12.54
N PRO A 87 6.48 -9.98 -12.96
CA PRO A 87 5.71 -8.99 -12.23
C PRO A 87 4.24 -9.39 -12.08
N MET A 88 3.69 -9.28 -10.87
CA MET A 88 2.31 -9.67 -10.56
C MET A 88 1.53 -8.49 -9.97
N ARG A 89 0.29 -8.28 -10.47
CA ARG A 89 -0.58 -7.24 -9.91
C ARG A 89 -1.21 -7.66 -8.59
N VAL A 90 -1.48 -6.69 -7.73
CA VAL A 90 -2.36 -6.87 -6.57
C VAL A 90 -3.81 -7.02 -7.03
N GLY A 91 -4.58 -7.91 -6.42
CA GLY A 91 -5.94 -8.28 -6.84
C GLY A 91 -6.99 -7.16 -6.79
N VAL A 92 -6.72 -6.07 -6.07
CA VAL A 92 -7.60 -4.90 -5.96
C VAL A 92 -7.03 -3.69 -6.71
N ALA A 93 -7.85 -2.69 -6.99
CA ALA A 93 -7.43 -1.40 -7.56
C ALA A 93 -6.74 -0.55 -6.48
N ILE A 94 -5.53 -0.98 -6.07
CA ILE A 94 -4.85 -0.43 -4.89
C ILE A 94 -4.37 1.00 -5.11
N SER A 95 -4.01 1.39 -6.33
CA SER A 95 -3.59 2.76 -6.61
C SER A 95 -4.76 3.74 -6.53
N ASP A 96 -5.93 3.35 -7.05
CA ASP A 96 -7.14 4.16 -7.01
C ASP A 96 -7.61 4.39 -5.57
N THR A 97 -7.75 3.30 -4.82
CA THR A 97 -8.22 3.36 -3.43
C THR A 97 -7.23 4.10 -2.52
N SER A 98 -5.93 3.91 -2.71
CA SER A 98 -4.91 4.62 -1.92
C SER A 98 -4.89 6.12 -2.23
N ALA A 99 -4.99 6.51 -3.50
CA ALA A 99 -5.06 7.93 -3.88
C ALA A 99 -6.32 8.59 -3.31
N GLY A 100 -7.47 7.87 -3.32
CA GLY A 100 -8.70 8.34 -2.67
C GLY A 100 -8.54 8.57 -1.18
N MET A 101 -7.87 7.66 -0.47
CA MET A 101 -7.59 7.80 0.96
C MET A 101 -6.67 8.99 1.25
N PHE A 102 -5.57 9.16 0.50
CA PHE A 102 -4.67 10.30 0.67
C PHE A 102 -5.34 11.63 0.33
N LEU A 103 -6.16 11.69 -0.72
CA LEU A 103 -6.94 12.89 -1.02
C LEU A 103 -7.91 13.20 0.12
N GLY A 104 -8.61 12.21 0.65
CA GLY A 104 -9.51 12.38 1.79
C GLY A 104 -8.81 12.98 3.02
N GLN A 105 -7.62 12.47 3.35
CA GLN A 105 -6.79 13.04 4.42
C GLN A 105 -6.39 14.49 4.13
N GLY A 106 -5.95 14.78 2.91
CA GLY A 106 -5.61 16.13 2.50
C GLY A 106 -6.79 17.10 2.58
N ILE A 107 -7.99 16.67 2.19
CA ILE A 107 -9.24 17.44 2.32
C ILE A 107 -9.56 17.74 3.78
N LEU A 108 -9.42 16.76 4.69
CA LEU A 108 -9.64 16.98 6.12
C LEU A 108 -8.67 18.02 6.71
N LEU A 109 -7.39 17.96 6.33
CA LEU A 109 -6.39 18.97 6.72
C LEU A 109 -6.74 20.36 6.16
N ALA A 110 -7.23 20.42 4.91
CA ALA A 110 -7.67 21.65 4.29
C ALA A 110 -8.90 22.25 4.99
N LEU A 111 -9.83 21.41 5.44
CA LEU A 111 -10.98 21.84 6.26
C LEU A 111 -10.53 22.44 7.60
N LEU A 112 -9.61 21.78 8.30
CA LEU A 112 -9.06 22.30 9.56
C LEU A 112 -8.35 23.63 9.38
N GLN A 113 -7.61 23.79 8.28
CA GLN A 113 -6.97 25.07 7.96
C GLN A 113 -8.00 26.15 7.61
N ARG A 114 -9.04 25.81 6.86
CA ARG A 114 -10.12 26.72 6.49
C ARG A 114 -10.85 27.29 7.72
N GLU A 115 -11.04 26.48 8.76
CA GLU A 115 -11.66 26.97 10.01
C GLU A 115 -10.85 28.10 10.68
N LYS A 116 -9.53 28.11 10.48
CA LYS A 116 -8.63 29.15 11.01
C LYS A 116 -8.49 30.35 10.08
N THR A 117 -8.47 30.11 8.77
CA THR A 117 -8.13 31.13 7.75
C THR A 117 -9.35 31.73 7.04
N GLY A 118 -10.48 31.04 7.07
CA GLY A 118 -11.67 31.38 6.31
C GLY A 118 -11.56 31.09 4.81
N VAL A 119 -10.41 30.61 4.32
CA VAL A 119 -10.11 30.44 2.88
C VAL A 119 -9.96 28.95 2.55
N GLY A 120 -10.56 28.54 1.42
CA GLY A 120 -10.37 27.20 0.85
C GLY A 120 -9.05 27.07 0.12
N GLN A 121 -8.75 25.85 -0.35
CA GLN A 121 -7.53 25.57 -1.07
C GLN A 121 -7.68 24.40 -2.04
N TRP A 122 -6.75 24.29 -2.98
CA TRP A 122 -6.62 23.15 -3.85
C TRP A 122 -5.73 22.10 -3.23
N VAL A 123 -6.26 20.90 -3.11
CA VAL A 123 -5.56 19.70 -2.63
C VAL A 123 -5.52 18.70 -3.77
N HIS A 124 -4.37 18.15 -4.04
CA HIS A 124 -4.25 17.14 -5.09
C HIS A 124 -3.25 16.04 -4.73
N THR A 125 -3.46 14.88 -5.32
CA THR A 125 -2.54 13.74 -5.30
C THR A 125 -2.61 13.02 -6.64
N SER A 126 -1.75 12.02 -6.81
CA SER A 126 -1.79 11.15 -7.97
C SER A 126 -1.79 9.67 -7.57
N LEU A 127 -2.21 8.83 -8.52
CA LEU A 127 -2.13 7.39 -8.34
C LEU A 127 -0.68 6.94 -8.13
N LEU A 128 0.26 7.54 -8.88
CA LEU A 128 1.68 7.20 -8.78
C LEU A 128 2.28 7.61 -7.43
N GLU A 129 2.03 8.84 -6.95
CA GLU A 129 2.50 9.31 -5.63
C GLU A 129 1.95 8.42 -4.51
N ALA A 130 0.66 8.07 -4.59
CA ALA A 130 0.03 7.17 -3.63
C ALA A 130 0.70 5.79 -3.61
N MET A 131 1.05 5.24 -4.77
CA MET A 131 1.73 3.96 -4.86
C MET A 131 3.18 4.01 -4.38
N LEU A 132 3.93 5.07 -4.68
CA LEU A 132 5.28 5.24 -4.15
C LEU A 132 5.28 5.28 -2.61
N ALA A 133 4.30 5.96 -2.01
CA ALA A 133 4.11 5.93 -0.55
C ALA A 133 3.78 4.53 -0.02
N LYS A 134 3.04 3.70 -0.78
CA LYS A 134 2.70 2.31 -0.40
C LYS A 134 3.85 1.31 -0.56
N LEU A 135 4.92 1.64 -1.25
CA LEU A 135 6.12 0.78 -1.28
C LEU A 135 6.81 0.70 0.09
N ASP A 136 6.55 1.66 1.00
CA ASP A 136 6.99 1.65 2.38
C ASP A 136 8.51 1.36 2.49
N PHE A 137 8.92 0.43 3.35
CA PHE A 137 10.33 0.07 3.53
C PHE A 137 10.99 -0.54 2.27
N GLN A 138 10.22 -1.11 1.35
CA GLN A 138 10.76 -1.59 0.07
C GLN A 138 11.26 -0.41 -0.79
N GLY A 139 10.52 0.69 -0.81
CA GLY A 139 10.97 1.94 -1.42
C GLY A 139 12.21 2.51 -0.72
N ALA A 140 12.24 2.43 0.62
CA ALA A 140 13.39 2.88 1.41
C ALA A 140 14.65 2.04 1.15
N ARG A 141 14.55 0.72 0.95
CA ARG A 141 15.69 -0.13 0.56
C ARG A 141 16.37 0.39 -0.71
N TYR A 142 15.58 0.79 -1.69
CA TYR A 142 16.13 1.34 -2.93
C TYR A 142 16.70 2.75 -2.72
N THR A 143 15.93 3.66 -2.14
CA THR A 143 16.33 5.08 -2.04
C THR A 143 17.47 5.33 -1.06
N MET A 144 17.62 4.51 -0.02
CA MET A 144 18.67 4.66 1.00
C MET A 144 19.88 3.79 0.74
N ASN A 145 19.70 2.56 0.24
CA ASN A 145 20.76 1.57 0.10
C ASN A 145 21.08 1.20 -1.35
N GLY A 146 20.32 1.69 -2.34
CA GLY A 146 20.47 1.28 -3.75
C GLY A 146 20.03 -0.17 -4.02
N GLU A 147 19.40 -0.83 -3.04
CA GLU A 147 18.98 -2.22 -3.16
C GLU A 147 17.65 -2.31 -3.87
N VAL A 148 17.61 -2.96 -5.02
CA VAL A 148 16.36 -3.25 -5.75
C VAL A 148 15.69 -4.46 -5.10
N PRO A 149 14.51 -4.30 -4.45
CA PRO A 149 13.80 -5.42 -3.84
C PRO A 149 13.33 -6.44 -4.86
N SER A 150 13.32 -7.72 -4.47
CA SER A 150 12.80 -8.83 -5.27
C SER A 150 11.45 -9.32 -4.76
N GLN A 151 10.81 -10.15 -5.57
CA GLN A 151 9.66 -10.94 -5.15
C GLN A 151 10.09 -11.97 -4.10
N GLU A 152 9.27 -12.15 -3.07
CA GLU A 152 9.51 -13.10 -1.96
C GLU A 152 8.31 -14.05 -1.76
N GLY A 153 7.39 -14.09 -2.72
CA GLY A 153 6.16 -14.88 -2.62
C GLY A 153 5.34 -14.50 -1.39
N ASN A 154 5.00 -15.50 -0.63
CA ASN A 154 4.27 -15.32 0.64
C ASN A 154 5.19 -15.09 1.85
N ASN A 155 6.47 -14.84 1.63
CA ASN A 155 7.44 -14.66 2.69
C ASN A 155 7.70 -13.17 2.99
N HIS A 156 7.96 -12.87 4.26
CA HIS A 156 8.42 -11.51 4.59
C HIS A 156 9.84 -11.28 4.07
N PRO A 157 10.11 -10.15 3.39
CA PRO A 157 11.38 -9.92 2.71
C PRO A 157 12.60 -9.76 3.62
N THR A 158 12.43 -9.53 4.92
CA THR A 158 13.54 -9.30 5.86
C THR A 158 13.45 -10.10 7.16
N ASN A 159 12.30 -10.68 7.49
CA ASN A 159 12.05 -11.36 8.77
C ASN A 159 11.77 -12.85 8.54
N ALA A 160 12.34 -13.72 9.38
CA ALA A 160 12.16 -15.17 9.31
C ALA A 160 12.13 -15.83 10.70
N PRO A 161 11.22 -16.82 10.92
CA PRO A 161 10.16 -17.27 10.03
C PRO A 161 8.98 -16.28 10.07
N MET A 162 8.53 -15.87 8.91
CA MET A 162 7.33 -15.05 8.75
C MET A 162 6.79 -15.22 7.32
N GLY A 163 5.59 -15.82 7.19
CA GLY A 163 4.95 -16.09 5.91
C GLY A 163 4.03 -17.32 5.95
N LEU A 164 3.80 -17.93 4.80
CA LEU A 164 2.86 -19.03 4.63
C LEU A 164 3.56 -20.38 4.80
N PHE A 165 3.00 -21.25 5.65
CA PHE A 165 3.50 -22.60 5.93
C PHE A 165 2.41 -23.65 5.70
N GLU A 166 2.82 -24.85 5.31
CA GLU A 166 1.92 -25.98 5.12
C GLU A 166 1.61 -26.64 6.48
N THR A 167 0.38 -27.10 6.63
CA THR A 167 -0.09 -27.92 7.74
C THR A 167 -0.55 -29.28 7.22
N SER A 168 -0.98 -30.18 8.10
CA SER A 168 -1.45 -31.51 7.66
C SER A 168 -2.74 -31.47 6.83
N ASP A 169 -3.53 -30.38 6.97
CA ASP A 169 -4.85 -30.23 6.35
C ASP A 169 -5.06 -28.87 5.64
N GLY A 170 -3.98 -28.08 5.46
CA GLY A 170 -4.10 -26.79 4.78
C GLY A 170 -2.85 -25.91 4.87
N LEU A 171 -3.06 -24.62 5.07
CA LEU A 171 -2.03 -23.59 5.12
C LEU A 171 -2.25 -22.67 6.31
N VAL A 172 -1.16 -22.18 6.91
CA VAL A 172 -1.19 -21.19 7.98
C VAL A 172 -0.24 -20.03 7.67
N ASN A 173 -0.67 -18.82 7.96
CA ASN A 173 0.21 -17.66 7.94
C ASN A 173 0.81 -17.46 9.34
N LEU A 174 2.13 -17.65 9.47
CA LEU A 174 2.85 -17.64 10.74
C LEU A 174 3.82 -16.47 10.79
N ALA A 175 3.91 -15.80 11.95
CA ALA A 175 4.87 -14.74 12.23
C ALA A 175 5.56 -15.00 13.59
N ALA A 176 6.71 -15.66 13.57
CA ALA A 176 7.51 -15.95 14.75
C ALA A 176 8.96 -15.44 14.61
N SER A 177 9.11 -14.19 14.13
CA SER A 177 10.39 -13.65 13.64
C SER A 177 11.31 -13.09 14.72
N THR A 178 10.80 -12.68 15.90
CA THR A 178 11.66 -12.24 17.01
C THR A 178 12.30 -13.43 17.72
N GLY A 179 13.41 -13.21 18.46
CA GLY A 179 14.03 -14.30 19.20
C GLY A 179 13.12 -14.92 20.25
N LYS A 180 12.33 -14.09 20.94
CA LYS A 180 11.36 -14.55 21.95
C LYS A 180 10.26 -15.39 21.31
N MET A 181 9.61 -14.87 20.25
CA MET A 181 8.52 -15.57 19.55
C MET A 181 9.01 -16.87 18.91
N PHE A 182 10.21 -16.86 18.30
CA PHE A 182 10.77 -18.06 17.69
C PHE A 182 11.04 -19.17 18.72
N ASN A 183 11.60 -18.82 19.88
CA ASN A 183 11.83 -19.79 20.96
C ASN A 183 10.50 -20.34 21.52
N ALA A 184 9.51 -19.47 21.73
CA ALA A 184 8.18 -19.85 22.21
C ALA A 184 7.48 -20.77 21.20
N PHE A 185 7.48 -20.41 19.93
CA PHE A 185 6.93 -21.23 18.85
C PHE A 185 7.60 -22.62 18.80
N ALA A 186 8.94 -22.67 18.75
CA ALA A 186 9.69 -23.92 18.70
C ALA A 186 9.36 -24.85 19.90
N THR A 187 9.17 -24.25 21.06
CA THR A 187 8.77 -25.01 22.27
C THR A 187 7.33 -25.51 22.17
N ALA A 188 6.41 -24.65 21.73
CA ALA A 188 4.99 -24.99 21.60
C ALA A 188 4.72 -26.13 20.62
N VAL A 189 5.47 -26.17 19.50
CA VAL A 189 5.35 -27.25 18.51
C VAL A 189 6.19 -28.50 18.88
N GLY A 190 6.76 -28.56 20.08
CA GLY A 190 7.52 -29.73 20.57
C GLY A 190 8.95 -29.87 20.03
N HIS A 191 9.50 -28.84 19.42
CA HIS A 191 10.82 -28.82 18.78
C HIS A 191 11.76 -27.71 19.31
N PRO A 192 12.03 -27.65 20.64
CA PRO A 192 12.86 -26.59 21.23
C PRO A 192 14.30 -26.59 20.70
N GLU A 193 14.79 -27.71 20.15
CA GLU A 193 16.09 -27.80 19.49
C GLU A 193 16.21 -26.90 18.26
N LEU A 194 15.12 -26.61 17.57
CA LEU A 194 15.10 -25.70 16.42
C LEU A 194 15.63 -24.29 16.80
N ALA A 195 15.27 -23.81 17.98
CA ALA A 195 15.72 -22.53 18.49
C ALA A 195 17.19 -22.53 18.95
N LYS A 196 17.77 -23.71 19.22
CA LYS A 196 19.16 -23.90 19.61
C LYS A 196 20.11 -24.14 18.44
N ASP A 197 19.57 -24.35 17.23
CA ASP A 197 20.36 -24.53 16.02
C ASP A 197 21.18 -23.27 15.72
N GLU A 198 22.50 -23.45 15.57
CA GLU A 198 23.45 -22.36 15.31
C GLU A 198 23.09 -21.51 14.08
N ARG A 199 22.41 -22.12 13.10
CA ARG A 199 21.94 -21.46 11.89
C ARG A 199 20.78 -20.48 12.16
N PHE A 200 20.05 -20.65 13.27
CA PHE A 200 18.78 -19.95 13.57
C PHE A 200 18.79 -19.14 14.87
N ARG A 201 19.89 -19.14 15.62
CA ARG A 201 20.00 -18.52 16.94
C ARG A 201 19.79 -16.99 17.00
N SER A 202 19.94 -16.31 15.87
CA SER A 202 19.68 -14.86 15.80
C SER A 202 18.83 -14.50 14.57
N ALA A 203 18.11 -13.37 14.62
CA ALA A 203 17.28 -12.89 13.49
C ALA A 203 18.11 -12.78 12.20
N LYS A 204 19.32 -12.25 12.27
CA LYS A 204 20.26 -12.15 11.13
C LYS A 204 20.61 -13.51 10.54
N LEU A 205 20.86 -14.51 11.39
CA LEU A 205 21.17 -15.87 10.93
C LEU A 205 19.94 -16.57 10.39
N ARG A 206 18.76 -16.40 10.98
CA ARG A 206 17.49 -16.92 10.45
C ARG A 206 17.23 -16.37 9.06
N TYR A 207 17.39 -15.09 8.87
CA TYR A 207 17.24 -14.47 7.54
C TYR A 207 18.27 -14.99 6.53
N LYS A 208 19.54 -15.05 6.92
CA LYS A 208 20.61 -15.59 6.06
C LYS A 208 20.33 -17.04 5.63
N ASN A 209 19.81 -17.85 6.54
CA ASN A 209 19.50 -19.28 6.33
C ASN A 209 18.01 -19.53 6.11
N ARG A 210 17.26 -18.52 5.63
CA ARG A 210 15.79 -18.58 5.58
C ARG A 210 15.24 -19.79 4.83
N LYS A 211 15.89 -20.23 3.74
CA LYS A 211 15.46 -21.42 2.99
C LYS A 211 15.57 -22.72 3.84
N ALA A 212 16.65 -22.87 4.58
CA ALA A 212 16.82 -24.02 5.48
C ALA A 212 15.82 -23.95 6.67
N LEU A 213 15.60 -22.75 7.21
CA LEU A 213 14.61 -22.54 8.27
C LEU A 213 13.20 -22.85 7.78
N TRP A 214 12.85 -22.41 6.57
CA TRP A 214 11.57 -22.68 5.94
C TRP A 214 11.30 -24.17 5.83
N ASN A 215 12.27 -24.91 5.33
CA ASN A 215 12.17 -26.37 5.21
C ASN A 215 12.02 -27.06 6.57
N ALA A 216 12.77 -26.59 7.59
CA ALA A 216 12.69 -27.14 8.93
C ALA A 216 11.32 -26.88 9.59
N VAL A 217 10.80 -25.65 9.46
CA VAL A 217 9.48 -25.30 10.00
C VAL A 217 8.38 -26.07 9.27
N ASN A 218 8.40 -26.13 7.94
CA ASN A 218 7.40 -26.89 7.18
C ASN A 218 7.43 -28.40 7.49
N ALA A 219 8.60 -28.98 7.75
CA ALA A 219 8.69 -30.40 8.14
C ALA A 219 7.95 -30.70 9.46
N ILE A 220 7.88 -29.71 10.35
CA ILE A 220 7.14 -29.78 11.61
C ILE A 220 5.66 -29.50 11.38
N THR A 221 5.34 -28.37 10.76
CA THR A 221 3.96 -27.87 10.63
C THR A 221 3.09 -28.78 9.76
N ARG A 222 3.63 -29.43 8.75
CA ARG A 222 2.93 -30.45 7.94
C ARG A 222 2.38 -31.64 8.73
N GLN A 223 2.84 -31.86 9.96
CA GLN A 223 2.37 -32.95 10.83
C GLN A 223 1.26 -32.49 11.77
N ILE A 224 0.96 -31.20 11.84
CA ILE A 224 0.03 -30.59 12.78
C ILE A 224 -1.18 -30.05 12.00
N ALA A 225 -2.39 -30.30 12.49
CA ALA A 225 -3.59 -29.73 11.89
C ALA A 225 -3.61 -28.21 12.04
N THR A 226 -4.18 -27.50 11.06
CA THR A 226 -4.21 -26.02 11.03
C THR A 226 -4.78 -25.44 12.33
N ALA A 227 -5.92 -25.95 12.80
CA ALA A 227 -6.56 -25.46 14.01
C ALA A 227 -5.70 -25.68 15.28
N GLU A 228 -5.03 -26.81 15.39
CA GLU A 228 -4.11 -27.11 16.48
C GLU A 228 -2.89 -26.19 16.45
N LEU A 229 -2.26 -26.02 15.28
CA LEU A 229 -1.10 -25.15 15.12
C LEU A 229 -1.43 -23.68 15.46
N VAL A 230 -2.60 -23.21 15.05
CA VAL A 230 -3.08 -21.84 15.38
C VAL A 230 -3.24 -21.68 16.90
N ASN A 231 -3.81 -22.66 17.59
CA ASN A 231 -3.97 -22.62 19.05
C ASN A 231 -2.60 -22.62 19.75
N LEU A 232 -1.70 -23.55 19.39
CA LEU A 232 -0.35 -23.62 19.94
C LEU A 232 0.44 -22.32 19.76
N ALA A 233 0.37 -21.72 18.56
CA ALA A 233 1.07 -20.49 18.27
C ALA A 233 0.49 -19.29 19.04
N ASN A 234 -0.83 -19.18 19.16
CA ASN A 234 -1.49 -18.10 19.90
C ASN A 234 -1.25 -18.20 21.40
N GLU A 235 -1.26 -19.40 21.97
CA GLU A 235 -0.96 -19.61 23.40
C GLU A 235 0.51 -19.30 23.73
N ALA A 236 1.40 -19.47 22.75
CA ALA A 236 2.82 -19.15 22.91
C ALA A 236 3.13 -17.64 22.79
N GLY A 237 2.20 -16.81 22.27
CA GLY A 237 2.35 -15.36 22.08
C GLY A 237 3.07 -15.00 20.80
#